data_449e09bd2f245ec3c4f5b5568ef7e11c
#
_entry.id   449e09bd2f245ec3c4f5b5568ef7e11c
#
_cell.length_a   1.000
_cell.length_b   1.000
_cell.length_c   1.000
_cell.angle_alpha   90.00
_cell.angle_beta   90.00
_cell.angle_gamma   90.00
#
_symmetry.space_group_name_H-M   'P 1'
#
loop_
_entity.id
_entity.type
_entity.pdbx_description
1 polymer ?
#
loop_
_entity_poly.entity_id
_entity_poly.type
_entity_poly.pdbx_seq_one_letter_code
_entity_poly.pdbx_strand_id
1 'polypeptide(L)'
;GLGDVYKRQLHNPANLIGIEACEKAMPGKPNVAVFDTAFGMNIPKKAAMYAIPYEYYEKYSIRRYGFHGTSHMFVSGETVKLLGKEDAKVIVCHIGNGASISASIGGKCVDTSMGLTPLEGLVMGTRSGDVDPAVLQFICNHEDISVDEMLNILNKKSGLLGISGVSSDFRDVRPVSYTHLT
;
A
#
# COMPACT_ATOMS: atom_id res chain seq x y z
N GLY A 1 3.78 13.49 13.50
CA GLY A 1 4.29 12.39 14.33
C GLY A 1 5.26 11.50 13.56
N LEU A 2 6.05 10.68 14.26
CA LEU A 2 7.08 9.79 13.66
C LEU A 2 6.52 8.83 12.59
N GLY A 3 5.24 8.43 12.70
CA GLY A 3 4.57 7.65 11.66
C GLY A 3 4.47 8.35 10.29
N ASP A 4 4.56 9.67 10.28
CA ASP A 4 4.58 10.45 9.03
C ASP A 4 5.93 10.36 8.30
N VAL A 5 7.04 10.12 8.98
CA VAL A 5 8.39 10.15 8.38
C VAL A 5 8.57 8.96 7.44
N TYR A 6 8.20 7.75 7.86
CA TYR A 6 8.29 6.56 7.01
C TYR A 6 7.27 6.53 5.87
N LYS A 7 6.08 7.14 6.08
CA LYS A 7 5.07 7.29 5.03
C LYS A 7 5.47 8.31 3.96
N ARG A 8 6.39 9.23 4.27
CA ARG A 8 6.76 10.39 3.44
C ARG A 8 7.78 10.11 2.35
N GLN A 9 8.48 8.96 2.38
CA GLN A 9 9.70 8.82 1.57
C GLN A 9 9.45 8.64 0.07
N LEU A 10 8.33 8.05 -0.38
CA LEU A 10 8.12 7.74 -1.80
C LEU A 10 7.30 8.81 -2.56
N HIS A 11 6.21 9.31 -2.00
CA HIS A 11 5.24 10.13 -2.73
C HIS A 11 5.18 11.60 -2.29
N ASN A 12 5.59 11.92 -1.06
CA ASN A 12 5.43 13.27 -0.51
C ASN A 12 6.23 14.35 -1.25
N PRO A 13 7.48 14.14 -1.70
CA PRO A 13 8.18 15.15 -2.49
C PRO A 13 7.42 15.53 -3.78
N ALA A 14 6.91 14.52 -4.50
CA ALA A 14 6.11 14.74 -5.70
C ALA A 14 4.79 15.46 -5.40
N ASN A 15 4.13 15.11 -4.30
CA ASN A 15 2.90 15.77 -3.86
C ASN A 15 3.13 17.24 -3.50
N LEU A 16 4.23 17.57 -2.80
CA LEU A 16 4.58 18.94 -2.47
C LEU A 16 4.82 19.78 -3.73
N ILE A 17 5.58 19.27 -4.69
CA ILE A 17 5.78 19.92 -5.98
C ILE A 17 4.45 20.15 -6.70
N GLY A 18 3.54 19.17 -6.66
CA GLY A 18 2.20 19.29 -7.22
C GLY A 18 1.37 20.39 -6.56
N ILE A 19 1.40 20.48 -5.23
CA ILE A 19 0.70 21.53 -4.46
C ILE A 19 1.25 22.91 -4.82
N GLU A 20 2.57 23.09 -4.79
CA GLU A 20 3.22 24.35 -5.15
C GLU A 20 2.91 24.77 -6.60
N ALA A 21 2.87 23.81 -7.53
CA ALA A 21 2.50 24.08 -8.92
C ALA A 21 1.04 24.53 -9.04
N CYS A 22 0.12 23.90 -8.31
CA CYS A 22 -1.30 24.29 -8.27
C CYS A 22 -1.48 25.68 -7.66
N GLU A 23 -0.78 26.01 -6.58
CA GLU A 23 -0.85 27.35 -5.96
C GLU A 23 -0.35 28.45 -6.89
N LYS A 24 0.72 28.17 -7.64
CA LYS A 24 1.26 29.10 -8.66
C LYS A 24 0.32 29.26 -9.86
N ALA A 25 -0.27 28.16 -10.34
CA ALA A 25 -1.14 28.17 -11.51
C ALA A 25 -2.54 28.75 -11.23
N MET A 26 -3.01 28.60 -9.99
CA MET A 26 -4.36 29.00 -9.58
C MET A 26 -4.33 29.78 -8.25
N PRO A 27 -3.71 30.98 -8.22
CA PRO A 27 -3.58 31.74 -7.00
C PRO A 27 -4.95 32.09 -6.38
N GLY A 28 -5.07 31.94 -5.07
CA GLY A 28 -6.28 32.23 -4.32
C GLY A 28 -7.42 31.20 -4.45
N LYS A 29 -7.19 30.08 -5.13
CA LYS A 29 -8.12 28.94 -5.10
C LYS A 29 -7.84 28.04 -3.92
N PRO A 30 -8.88 27.56 -3.20
CA PRO A 30 -8.70 26.63 -2.10
C PRO A 30 -8.08 25.30 -2.60
N ASN A 31 -7.06 24.83 -1.92
CA ASN A 31 -6.51 23.49 -2.09
C ASN A 31 -7.11 22.55 -1.05
N VAL A 32 -7.61 21.40 -1.47
CA VAL A 32 -8.18 20.36 -0.60
C VAL A 32 -7.32 19.12 -0.68
N ALA A 33 -6.72 18.73 0.44
CA ALA A 33 -5.93 17.50 0.53
C ALA A 33 -6.86 16.28 0.69
N VAL A 34 -6.70 15.28 -0.17
CA VAL A 34 -7.34 13.97 -0.03
C VAL A 34 -6.26 12.95 0.31
N PHE A 35 -6.34 12.39 1.51
CA PHE A 35 -5.34 11.46 2.01
C PHE A 35 -5.64 10.04 1.59
N ASP A 36 -4.67 9.38 0.98
CA ASP A 36 -4.77 7.99 0.50
C ASP A 36 -5.05 6.97 1.62
N THR A 37 -4.69 7.31 2.85
CA THR A 37 -4.93 6.49 4.04
C THR A 37 -6.28 6.77 4.74
N ALA A 38 -7.06 7.76 4.28
CA ALA A 38 -8.28 8.19 4.97
C ALA A 38 -9.33 7.06 5.09
N PHE A 39 -9.47 6.24 4.06
CA PHE A 39 -10.40 5.11 4.06
C PHE A 39 -10.08 4.08 5.15
N GLY A 40 -8.79 3.82 5.39
CA GLY A 40 -8.29 2.89 6.41
C GLY A 40 -8.36 3.40 7.84
N MET A 41 -8.67 4.69 8.07
CA MET A 41 -8.77 5.23 9.44
C MET A 41 -9.89 4.61 10.26
N ASN A 42 -10.94 4.09 9.61
CA ASN A 42 -12.08 3.46 10.24
C ASN A 42 -11.92 1.95 10.50
N ILE A 43 -10.80 1.36 10.10
CA ILE A 43 -10.53 -0.07 10.35
C ILE A 43 -10.58 -0.33 11.86
N PRO A 44 -11.38 -1.32 12.32
CA PRO A 44 -11.45 -1.66 13.74
C PRO A 44 -10.09 -2.03 14.30
N LYS A 45 -9.81 -1.67 15.57
CA LYS A 45 -8.51 -1.94 16.21
C LYS A 45 -8.05 -3.39 16.04
N LYS A 46 -8.94 -4.36 16.17
CA LYS A 46 -8.64 -5.80 16.02
C LYS A 46 -8.07 -6.19 14.66
N ALA A 47 -8.37 -5.44 13.60
CA ALA A 47 -7.86 -5.67 12.24
C ALA A 47 -6.70 -4.71 11.92
N ALA A 48 -6.65 -3.55 12.58
CA ALA A 48 -5.64 -2.54 12.34
C ALA A 48 -4.32 -2.78 13.09
N MET A 49 -4.36 -3.47 14.21
CA MET A 49 -3.19 -3.65 15.08
C MET A 49 -2.31 -4.81 14.62
N TYR A 50 -1.01 -4.60 14.68
CA TYR A 50 -0.03 -5.68 14.56
C TYR A 50 0.12 -6.42 15.90
N ALA A 51 0.39 -7.72 15.86
CA ALA A 51 0.64 -8.55 17.02
C ALA A 51 2.10 -8.37 17.54
N ILE A 52 2.45 -7.13 17.85
CA ILE A 52 3.72 -6.71 18.46
C ILE A 52 3.42 -6.00 19.79
N PRO A 53 4.42 -5.70 20.67
CA PRO A 53 4.14 -5.02 21.93
C PRO A 53 3.29 -3.77 21.75
N TYR A 54 2.21 -3.69 22.54
CA TYR A 54 1.17 -2.66 22.41
C TYR A 54 1.70 -1.23 22.57
N GLU A 55 2.79 -1.07 23.33
CA GLU A 55 3.47 0.22 23.51
C GLU A 55 3.89 0.88 22.20
N TYR A 56 4.20 0.11 21.15
CA TYR A 56 4.54 0.67 19.84
C TYR A 56 3.33 1.30 19.12
N TYR A 57 2.15 0.74 19.35
CA TYR A 57 0.92 1.39 18.90
C TYR A 57 0.69 2.71 19.66
N GLU A 58 0.83 2.71 20.98
CA GLU A 58 0.60 3.91 21.81
C GLU A 58 1.61 5.01 21.52
N LYS A 59 2.89 4.65 21.47
CA LYS A 59 3.99 5.61 21.34
C LYS A 59 4.15 6.13 19.91
N TYR A 60 3.97 5.28 18.91
CA TYR A 60 4.29 5.60 17.53
C TYR A 60 3.10 5.50 16.58
N SER A 61 1.92 5.16 17.06
CA SER A 61 0.72 4.92 16.25
C SER A 61 0.97 3.88 15.15
N ILE A 62 1.79 2.85 15.46
CA ILE A 62 2.07 1.75 14.53
C ILE A 62 0.82 0.90 14.40
N ARG A 63 0.22 0.94 13.22
CA ARG A 63 -0.97 0.17 12.85
C ARG A 63 -1.05 0.00 11.34
N ARG A 64 -1.93 -0.87 10.88
CA ARG A 64 -2.35 -0.94 9.48
C ARG A 64 -3.17 0.30 9.13
N TYR A 65 -2.75 1.04 8.11
CA TYR A 65 -3.46 2.22 7.59
C TYR A 65 -4.13 1.93 6.26
N GLY A 66 -3.50 1.11 5.42
CA GLY A 66 -3.91 0.87 4.05
C GLY A 66 -3.59 2.05 3.12
N PHE A 67 -3.65 1.77 1.83
CA PHE A 67 -3.40 2.73 0.75
C PHE A 67 -4.37 2.48 -0.38
N HIS A 68 -4.30 3.28 -1.45
CA HIS A 68 -5.30 3.33 -2.52
C HIS A 68 -6.71 3.67 -1.98
N GLY A 69 -6.76 4.38 -0.86
CA GLY A 69 -7.98 4.62 -0.09
C GLY A 69 -9.05 5.33 -0.87
N THR A 70 -8.71 6.31 -1.70
CA THR A 70 -9.66 7.01 -2.57
C THR A 70 -10.34 6.06 -3.55
N SER A 71 -9.56 5.16 -4.16
CA SER A 71 -10.09 4.14 -5.08
C SER A 71 -11.00 3.15 -4.35
N HIS A 72 -10.53 2.59 -3.23
CA HIS A 72 -11.32 1.66 -2.43
C HIS A 72 -12.63 2.27 -1.92
N MET A 73 -12.58 3.51 -1.43
CA MET A 73 -13.75 4.24 -0.94
C MET A 73 -14.76 4.46 -2.06
N PHE A 74 -14.30 4.95 -3.22
CA PHE A 74 -15.16 5.22 -4.36
C PHE A 74 -15.83 3.94 -4.88
N VAL A 75 -15.05 2.91 -5.19
CA VAL A 75 -15.57 1.65 -5.75
C VAL A 75 -16.51 0.96 -4.78
N SER A 76 -16.16 0.87 -3.49
CA SER A 76 -17.04 0.24 -2.50
C SER A 76 -18.35 1.01 -2.31
N GLY A 77 -18.29 2.35 -2.29
CA GLY A 77 -19.50 3.21 -2.17
C GLY A 77 -20.41 3.09 -3.38
N GLU A 78 -19.88 3.12 -4.60
CA GLU A 78 -20.68 2.93 -5.81
C GLU A 78 -21.27 1.52 -5.89
N THR A 79 -20.54 0.49 -5.44
CA THR A 79 -21.07 -0.89 -5.37
C THR A 79 -22.24 -0.99 -4.41
N VAL A 80 -22.16 -0.37 -3.23
CA VAL A 80 -23.28 -0.32 -2.25
C VAL A 80 -24.52 0.32 -2.87
N LYS A 81 -24.36 1.45 -3.58
CA LYS A 81 -25.46 2.12 -4.28
C LYS A 81 -26.05 1.25 -5.38
N LEU A 82 -25.21 0.63 -6.19
CA LEU A 82 -25.64 -0.24 -7.30
C LEU A 82 -26.44 -1.46 -6.80
N LEU A 83 -26.03 -2.03 -5.66
CA LEU A 83 -26.72 -3.15 -5.05
C LEU A 83 -28.02 -2.75 -4.32
N GLY A 84 -28.22 -1.46 -4.02
CA GLY A 84 -29.34 -0.99 -3.22
C GLY A 84 -29.34 -1.57 -1.80
N LYS A 85 -28.18 -1.93 -1.26
CA LYS A 85 -28.03 -2.62 0.02
C LYS A 85 -27.03 -1.89 0.90
N GLU A 86 -27.55 -1.15 1.90
CA GLU A 86 -26.76 -0.29 2.78
C GLU A 86 -25.69 -1.02 3.61
N ASP A 87 -25.91 -2.29 3.94
CA ASP A 87 -25.00 -3.14 4.72
C ASP A 87 -24.18 -4.10 3.84
N ALA A 88 -24.12 -3.86 2.53
CA ALA A 88 -23.40 -4.72 1.60
C ALA A 88 -21.95 -4.93 2.04
N LYS A 89 -21.51 -6.18 2.01
CA LYS A 89 -20.12 -6.59 2.22
C LYS A 89 -19.44 -6.62 0.87
N VAL A 90 -18.43 -5.78 0.70
CA VAL A 90 -17.76 -5.59 -0.59
C VAL A 90 -16.26 -5.83 -0.42
N ILE A 91 -15.67 -6.58 -1.32
CA ILE A 91 -14.22 -6.70 -1.49
C ILE A 91 -13.85 -5.95 -2.76
N VAL A 92 -12.92 -5.02 -2.62
CA VAL A 92 -12.37 -4.24 -3.74
C VAL A 92 -10.94 -4.65 -3.98
N CYS A 93 -10.63 -5.00 -5.22
CA CYS A 93 -9.29 -5.28 -5.69
C CYS A 93 -8.80 -4.09 -6.53
N HIS A 94 -7.87 -3.31 -6.00
CA HIS A 94 -7.16 -2.29 -6.75
C HIS A 94 -5.87 -2.92 -7.28
N ILE A 95 -5.84 -3.27 -8.55
CA ILE A 95 -4.75 -4.03 -9.17
C ILE A 95 -4.07 -3.18 -10.24
N GLY A 96 -2.89 -2.67 -9.92
CA GLY A 96 -2.01 -1.92 -10.80
C GLY A 96 -0.56 -2.37 -10.59
N ASN A 97 0.41 -1.52 -10.90
CA ASN A 97 1.81 -1.77 -10.52
C ASN A 97 1.98 -1.82 -8.99
N GLY A 98 1.26 -0.96 -8.24
CA GLY A 98 0.92 -1.21 -6.85
C GLY A 98 -0.43 -1.93 -6.78
N ALA A 99 -0.61 -2.86 -5.85
CA ALA A 99 -1.84 -3.62 -5.71
C ALA A 99 -2.26 -3.74 -4.25
N SER A 100 -3.57 -3.66 -4.00
CA SER A 100 -4.15 -3.90 -2.68
C SER A 100 -5.57 -4.42 -2.77
N ILE A 101 -6.00 -5.10 -1.71
CA ILE A 101 -7.37 -5.56 -1.52
C ILE A 101 -7.89 -4.92 -0.24
N SER A 102 -9.15 -4.49 -0.26
CA SER A 102 -9.85 -4.04 0.94
C SER A 102 -11.18 -4.77 1.09
N ALA A 103 -11.59 -4.93 2.35
CA ALA A 103 -12.94 -5.37 2.72
C ALA A 103 -13.69 -4.18 3.33
N SER A 104 -14.96 -4.03 2.96
CA SER A 104 -15.84 -2.98 3.49
C SER A 104 -17.24 -3.51 3.81
N ILE A 105 -17.91 -2.83 4.71
CA ILE A 105 -19.32 -3.05 5.04
C ILE A 105 -20.02 -1.70 4.93
N GLY A 106 -21.04 -1.60 4.08
CA GLY A 106 -21.74 -0.34 3.85
C GLY A 106 -20.81 0.79 3.38
N GLY A 107 -19.78 0.47 2.59
CA GLY A 107 -18.79 1.44 2.11
C GLY A 107 -17.79 1.90 3.17
N LYS A 108 -17.74 1.30 4.37
CA LYS A 108 -16.76 1.59 5.42
C LYS A 108 -15.71 0.48 5.48
N CYS A 109 -14.44 0.84 5.44
CA CYS A 109 -13.34 -0.11 5.49
C CYS A 109 -13.31 -0.89 6.81
N VAL A 110 -13.23 -2.22 6.72
CA VAL A 110 -13.09 -3.10 7.89
C VAL A 110 -11.78 -3.85 7.91
N ASP A 111 -11.13 -4.00 6.75
CA ASP A 111 -9.79 -4.58 6.62
C ASP A 111 -9.15 -4.18 5.28
N THR A 112 -7.82 -4.30 5.19
CA THR A 112 -7.07 -4.03 3.95
C THR A 112 -5.75 -4.80 3.94
N SER A 113 -5.22 -5.09 2.77
CA SER A 113 -3.98 -5.85 2.61
C SER A 113 -2.71 -5.03 2.83
N MET A 114 -2.70 -3.73 2.53
CA MET A 114 -1.55 -2.87 2.81
C MET A 114 -1.51 -2.45 4.27
N GLY A 115 -0.32 -2.29 4.83
CA GLY A 115 -0.07 -2.10 6.25
C GLY A 115 0.23 -0.67 6.67
N LEU A 116 1.28 -0.54 7.49
CA LEU A 116 1.87 0.75 7.88
C LEU A 116 2.42 1.48 6.66
N THR A 117 2.93 0.73 5.70
CA THR A 117 3.47 1.21 4.42
C THR A 117 2.77 0.49 3.26
N PRO A 118 2.90 0.97 2.01
CA PRO A 118 2.34 0.29 0.84
C PRO A 118 3.18 -0.90 0.36
N LEU A 119 4.02 -1.49 1.22
CA LEU A 119 4.84 -2.67 0.92
C LEU A 119 4.13 -3.98 1.26
N GLU A 120 3.49 -4.04 2.44
CA GLU A 120 2.78 -5.22 2.96
C GLU A 120 1.60 -5.63 2.06
N GLY A 121 1.29 -6.91 2.03
CA GLY A 121 0.12 -7.48 1.35
C GLY A 121 0.47 -8.24 0.09
N LEU A 122 -0.18 -7.92 -1.01
CA LEU A 122 -0.04 -8.63 -2.28
C LEU A 122 1.35 -8.48 -2.88
N VAL A 123 1.78 -9.49 -3.63
CA VAL A 123 2.90 -9.35 -4.58
C VAL A 123 2.50 -8.30 -5.63
N MET A 124 3.39 -7.36 -5.93
CA MET A 124 3.14 -6.23 -6.83
C MET A 124 4.16 -6.24 -7.98
N GLY A 125 4.13 -5.23 -8.83
CA GLY A 125 5.07 -5.15 -9.96
C GLY A 125 6.53 -5.18 -9.53
N THR A 126 6.90 -4.33 -8.55
CA THR A 126 8.28 -4.22 -8.02
C THR A 126 8.40 -4.45 -6.52
N ARG A 127 7.27 -4.54 -5.80
CA ARG A 127 7.23 -4.73 -4.35
C ARG A 127 6.96 -6.19 -4.02
N SER A 128 7.65 -6.68 -2.98
CA SER A 128 7.54 -8.08 -2.56
C SER A 128 6.13 -8.46 -2.07
N GLY A 129 5.39 -7.53 -1.48
CA GLY A 129 4.27 -7.89 -0.61
C GLY A 129 4.78 -8.53 0.68
N ASP A 130 3.96 -9.42 1.25
CA ASP A 130 4.29 -10.11 2.49
C ASP A 130 5.55 -10.97 2.35
N VAL A 131 6.44 -10.85 3.34
CA VAL A 131 7.66 -11.63 3.45
C VAL A 131 7.95 -11.87 4.94
N ASP A 132 8.49 -13.04 5.27
CA ASP A 132 8.93 -13.33 6.64
C ASP A 132 10.05 -12.35 7.05
N PRO A 133 9.91 -11.62 8.16
CA PRO A 133 10.95 -10.70 8.64
C PRO A 133 12.33 -11.33 8.82
N ALA A 134 12.42 -12.63 9.12
CA ALA A 134 13.68 -13.34 9.23
C ALA A 134 14.45 -13.43 7.90
N VAL A 135 13.74 -13.40 6.77
CA VAL A 135 14.37 -13.34 5.44
C VAL A 135 15.16 -12.04 5.26
N LEU A 136 14.62 -10.92 5.78
CA LEU A 136 15.31 -9.62 5.73
C LEU A 136 16.62 -9.68 6.50
N GLN A 137 16.56 -10.18 7.74
CA GLN A 137 17.76 -10.33 8.59
C GLN A 137 18.79 -11.25 7.93
N PHE A 138 18.33 -12.38 7.38
CA PHE A 138 19.21 -13.33 6.70
C PHE A 138 19.97 -12.68 5.55
N ILE A 139 19.27 -11.99 4.65
CA ILE A 139 19.89 -11.34 3.49
C ILE A 139 20.80 -10.22 3.93
N CYS A 140 20.39 -9.35 4.86
CA CYS A 140 21.25 -8.27 5.37
C CYS A 140 22.59 -8.79 5.91
N ASN A 141 22.57 -9.90 6.64
CA ASN A 141 23.77 -10.49 7.23
C ASN A 141 24.68 -11.20 6.19
N HIS A 142 24.12 -11.76 5.12
CA HIS A 142 24.90 -12.50 4.12
C HIS A 142 25.44 -11.60 3.00
N GLU A 143 24.72 -10.55 2.66
CA GLU A 143 25.09 -9.59 1.62
C GLU A 143 25.78 -8.34 2.19
N ASP A 144 25.94 -8.25 3.53
CA ASP A 144 26.50 -7.09 4.25
C ASP A 144 25.84 -5.77 3.86
N ILE A 145 24.51 -5.77 3.80
CA ILE A 145 23.69 -4.60 3.47
C ILE A 145 22.88 -4.11 4.65
N SER A 146 22.58 -2.82 4.66
CA SER A 146 21.73 -2.20 5.67
C SER A 146 20.25 -2.58 5.51
N VAL A 147 19.46 -2.39 6.60
CA VAL A 147 18.00 -2.56 6.55
C VAL A 147 17.36 -1.61 5.52
N ASP A 148 17.90 -0.39 5.36
CA ASP A 148 17.37 0.57 4.39
C ASP A 148 17.61 0.11 2.95
N GLU A 149 18.79 -0.46 2.67
CA GLU A 149 19.06 -1.08 1.36
C GLU A 149 18.16 -2.29 1.10
N MET A 150 17.95 -3.12 2.12
CA MET A 150 17.01 -4.25 2.01
C MET A 150 15.58 -3.78 1.74
N LEU A 151 15.09 -2.73 2.43
CA LEU A 151 13.79 -2.14 2.16
C LEU A 151 13.69 -1.56 0.75
N ASN A 152 14.78 -1.00 0.21
CA ASN A 152 14.82 -0.55 -1.18
C ASN A 152 14.71 -1.74 -2.17
N ILE A 153 15.36 -2.88 -1.87
CA ILE A 153 15.22 -4.11 -2.66
C ILE A 153 13.77 -4.58 -2.66
N LEU A 154 13.13 -4.66 -1.47
CA LEU A 154 11.74 -5.10 -1.33
C LEU A 154 10.75 -4.18 -2.05
N ASN A 155 11.04 -2.88 -2.14
CA ASN A 155 10.16 -1.91 -2.78
C ASN A 155 10.35 -1.78 -4.30
N LYS A 156 11.59 -1.98 -4.82
CA LYS A 156 11.93 -1.62 -6.21
C LYS A 156 12.48 -2.76 -7.05
N LYS A 157 12.96 -3.84 -6.43
CA LYS A 157 13.65 -4.93 -7.14
C LYS A 157 13.01 -6.30 -6.91
N SER A 158 11.85 -6.33 -6.27
CA SER A 158 11.10 -7.53 -5.89
C SER A 158 9.82 -7.68 -6.72
N GLY A 159 8.83 -8.38 -6.21
CA GLY A 159 7.56 -8.59 -6.89
C GLY A 159 7.69 -9.35 -8.19
N LEU A 160 6.84 -9.04 -9.17
CA LEU A 160 6.89 -9.68 -10.49
C LEU A 160 8.25 -9.49 -11.16
N LEU A 161 8.84 -8.29 -11.05
CA LEU A 161 10.19 -8.02 -11.56
C LEU A 161 11.22 -8.94 -10.93
N GLY A 162 11.21 -9.06 -9.60
CA GLY A 162 12.19 -9.86 -8.86
C GLY A 162 12.08 -11.36 -9.14
N ILE A 163 10.86 -11.88 -9.22
CA ILE A 163 10.59 -13.31 -9.47
C ILE A 163 10.87 -13.67 -10.93
N SER A 164 10.43 -12.84 -11.87
CA SER A 164 10.58 -13.12 -13.30
C SER A 164 11.97 -12.82 -13.84
N GLY A 165 12.67 -11.85 -13.25
CA GLY A 165 13.91 -11.30 -13.79
C GLY A 165 13.74 -10.55 -15.13
N VAL A 166 12.50 -10.33 -15.57
CA VAL A 166 12.18 -9.77 -16.91
C VAL A 166 11.52 -8.42 -16.80
N SER A 167 10.36 -8.32 -16.12
CA SER A 167 9.55 -7.11 -16.11
C SER A 167 8.64 -7.06 -14.88
N SER A 168 8.25 -5.85 -14.48
CA SER A 168 7.17 -5.61 -13.53
C SER A 168 5.78 -5.65 -14.17
N ASP A 169 5.69 -5.71 -15.49
CA ASP A 169 4.44 -5.76 -16.24
C ASP A 169 4.06 -7.22 -16.56
N PHE A 170 2.86 -7.61 -16.15
CA PHE A 170 2.36 -8.97 -16.35
C PHE A 170 2.23 -9.33 -17.84
N ARG A 171 2.05 -8.34 -18.73
CA ARG A 171 1.97 -8.55 -20.18
C ARG A 171 3.29 -9.04 -20.76
N ASP A 172 4.40 -8.58 -20.22
CA ASP A 172 5.75 -8.99 -20.63
C ASP A 172 6.15 -10.34 -20.02
N VAL A 173 5.70 -10.60 -18.77
CA VAL A 173 6.03 -11.84 -18.04
C VAL A 173 5.26 -13.04 -18.57
N ARG A 174 4.00 -12.87 -18.98
CA ARG A 174 3.13 -13.96 -19.43
C ARG A 174 3.69 -14.79 -20.59
N PRO A 175 4.28 -14.23 -21.64
CA PRO A 175 4.89 -15.00 -22.72
C PRO A 175 6.09 -15.84 -22.27
N VAL A 176 6.84 -15.35 -21.26
CA VAL A 176 8.08 -16.00 -20.76
C VAL A 176 7.76 -17.09 -19.74
N SER A 177 6.61 -17.03 -19.06
CA SER A 177 6.23 -18.02 -18.04
C SER A 177 6.08 -19.44 -18.57
N TYR A 178 5.79 -19.60 -19.85
CA TYR A 178 5.75 -20.91 -20.50
C TYR A 178 7.15 -21.51 -20.79
N THR A 179 8.22 -20.73 -20.64
CA THR A 179 9.57 -21.16 -20.99
C THR A 179 10.51 -21.32 -19.78
N HIS A 180 10.22 -20.70 -18.64
CA HIS A 180 11.14 -20.65 -17.50
C HIS A 180 10.55 -20.99 -16.12
N LEU A 181 9.22 -21.16 -15.98
CA LEU A 181 8.56 -21.42 -14.70
C LEU A 181 7.89 -22.81 -14.64
N THR A 182 8.19 -23.70 -15.57
CA THR A 182 7.77 -25.11 -15.54
C THR A 182 8.90 -26.01 -15.04
#